data_b9a75d856a50130ce79b4473bad2c228
#
_entry.id   b9a75d856a50130ce79b4473bad2c228
#
_cell.length_a   1.000
_cell.length_b   1.000
_cell.length_c   1.000
_cell.angle_alpha   90.00
_cell.angle_beta   90.00
_cell.angle_gamma   90.00
#
_symmetry.space_group_name_H-M   'P 1'
#
loop_
_entity.id
_entity.type
_entity.pdbx_description
1 polymer ?
#
loop_
_entity_poly.entity_id
_entity_poly.type
_entity_poly.pdbx_seq_one_letter_code
_entity_poly.pdbx_strand_id
1 'polypeptide(L)'
;MSRPGAVLAVLSLASLLTSYVEAMVVPSLPKLQAALSATNEEAAWVLSAYLVVGASAAPLMGRMGDAHGKRRLYIASLGAYVAAVALAGFAPSVGYLIAVRAIQGLGLSLFPLGIAIVTDVFPRDRVATAQGILSATVAIGMTLGMIAGAYIEEYLGWRAMFHVAAALSLAVLAAAAAALPPSAPARGVSVDYLGSLLVGSATAAALAYLTEAPYRGWTSPGQLALAAASAALYAGFAARELSAPSPLMPPRYLGVRNVAVANAAGLVSGIYMFMLFLGVIYFAEAPPPYGLGLGVVSAALTLLPATLAMIFLAPLIGSVVTNLGPKVSLAYGSPVSALGFLLLLGYRWSPLDLMVGSLVAGTGIVLVLIPIVNMVAVSMPAEDVSVGLGMNTLFRFLGAAVGPVAVATLMTDYQSFDVLRLGGMELVISGLPAPAAFDYTFIIAAALSIATLAIGLAAENYVLGSP
;
A
#
# COMPACT_ATOMS: atom_id res chain seq x y z
N MET A 1 13.42 3.11 -33.88
CA MET A 1 13.45 1.96 -32.93
C MET A 1 13.73 2.52 -31.54
N SER A 2 12.81 2.34 -30.58
CA SER A 2 13.04 2.75 -29.18
C SER A 2 14.18 1.93 -28.59
N ARG A 3 15.14 2.58 -27.94
CA ARG A 3 16.24 1.89 -27.23
C ARG A 3 15.66 1.23 -25.99
N PRO A 4 15.75 -0.12 -25.80
CA PRO A 4 15.17 -0.80 -24.63
C PRO A 4 15.59 -0.17 -23.29
N GLY A 5 16.83 0.31 -23.18
CA GLY A 5 17.32 1.01 -22.00
C GLY A 5 16.58 2.31 -21.68
N ALA A 6 16.20 3.10 -22.71
CA ALA A 6 15.42 4.32 -22.50
C ALA A 6 13.98 4.01 -22.04
N VAL A 7 13.38 2.94 -22.58
CA VAL A 7 12.07 2.46 -22.13
C VAL A 7 12.12 2.05 -20.65
N LEU A 8 13.12 1.23 -20.27
CA LEU A 8 13.30 0.81 -18.88
C LEU A 8 13.51 2.00 -17.94
N ALA A 9 14.36 2.95 -18.31
CA ALA A 9 14.62 4.13 -17.50
C ALA A 9 13.36 4.94 -17.22
N VAL A 10 12.54 5.17 -18.26
CA VAL A 10 11.27 5.93 -18.10
C VAL A 10 10.25 5.17 -17.26
N LEU A 11 10.09 3.86 -17.47
CA LEU A 11 9.19 3.03 -16.66
C LEU A 11 9.66 2.98 -15.19
N SER A 12 10.96 2.89 -14.96
CA SER A 12 11.58 2.91 -13.63
C SER A 12 11.36 4.25 -12.92
N LEU A 13 11.55 5.38 -13.62
CA LEU A 13 11.26 6.70 -13.06
C LEU A 13 9.78 6.90 -12.74
N ALA A 14 8.87 6.41 -13.58
CA ALA A 14 7.44 6.47 -13.30
C ALA A 14 7.07 5.64 -12.06
N SER A 15 7.59 4.41 -11.96
CA SER A 15 7.37 3.55 -10.78
C SER A 15 7.97 4.14 -9.51
N LEU A 16 9.16 4.74 -9.60
CA LEU A 16 9.78 5.46 -8.49
C LEU A 16 8.90 6.62 -8.02
N LEU A 17 8.42 7.46 -8.94
CA LEU A 17 7.61 8.63 -8.60
C LEU A 17 6.22 8.26 -8.06
N THR A 18 5.58 7.21 -8.57
CA THR A 18 4.30 6.76 -8.00
C THR A 18 4.47 6.27 -6.56
N SER A 19 5.51 5.49 -6.28
CA SER A 19 5.82 5.03 -4.93
C SER A 19 6.33 6.16 -4.02
N TYR A 20 7.04 7.13 -4.57
CA TYR A 20 7.44 8.36 -3.87
C TYR A 20 6.21 9.13 -3.37
N VAL A 21 5.23 9.38 -4.25
CA VAL A 21 4.00 10.13 -3.90
C VAL A 21 3.11 9.35 -2.94
N GLU A 22 3.10 8.03 -3.02
CA GLU A 22 2.42 7.18 -2.04
C GLU A 22 3.03 7.36 -0.65
N ALA A 23 4.35 7.23 -0.54
CA ALA A 23 5.05 7.20 0.73
C ALA A 23 5.24 8.58 1.37
N MET A 24 5.36 9.67 0.57
CA MET A 24 5.57 11.02 1.10
C MET A 24 4.42 11.52 1.97
N VAL A 25 3.21 11.00 1.76
CA VAL A 25 2.02 11.40 2.53
C VAL A 25 2.02 10.79 3.93
N VAL A 26 2.67 9.64 4.13
CA VAL A 26 2.64 8.91 5.42
C VAL A 26 3.20 9.76 6.57
N PRO A 27 4.44 10.28 6.53
CA PRO A 27 4.98 11.13 7.60
C PRO A 27 4.29 12.50 7.67
N SER A 28 3.67 12.93 6.59
CA SER A 28 3.00 14.24 6.50
C SER A 28 1.55 14.22 7.00
N LEU A 29 1.01 13.04 7.27
CA LEU A 29 -0.41 12.87 7.54
C LEU A 29 -0.89 13.64 8.79
N PRO A 30 -0.18 13.64 9.94
CA PRO A 30 -0.60 14.42 11.12
C PRO A 30 -0.64 15.93 10.87
N LYS A 31 0.35 16.49 10.18
CA LYS A 31 0.34 17.93 9.82
C LYS A 31 -0.73 18.28 8.81
N LEU A 32 -0.94 17.43 7.83
CA LEU A 32 -1.99 17.59 6.82
C LEU A 32 -3.38 17.54 7.48
N GLN A 33 -3.57 16.61 8.44
CA GLN A 33 -4.76 16.51 9.26
C GLN A 33 -5.02 17.82 10.02
N ALA A 34 -4.02 18.36 10.71
CA ALA A 34 -4.12 19.61 11.42
C ALA A 34 -4.39 20.79 10.48
N ALA A 35 -3.70 20.88 9.33
CA ALA A 35 -3.83 21.96 8.37
C ALA A 35 -5.19 22.03 7.67
N LEU A 36 -5.86 20.89 7.49
CA LEU A 36 -7.20 20.78 6.88
C LEU A 36 -8.31 20.60 7.92
N SER A 37 -7.99 20.66 9.22
CA SER A 37 -8.93 20.40 10.34
C SER A 37 -9.69 19.08 10.15
N ALA A 38 -8.98 18.06 9.68
CA ALA A 38 -9.53 16.75 9.36
C ALA A 38 -9.63 15.87 10.61
N THR A 39 -10.62 14.98 10.63
CA THR A 39 -10.71 13.94 11.67
C THR A 39 -9.68 12.83 11.41
N ASN A 40 -9.48 11.92 12.36
CA ASN A 40 -8.59 10.76 12.20
C ASN A 40 -9.04 9.88 11.01
N GLU A 41 -10.35 9.72 10.86
CA GLU A 41 -10.97 8.92 9.80
C GLU A 41 -10.76 9.57 8.42
N GLU A 42 -10.98 10.89 8.31
CA GLU A 42 -10.73 11.62 7.08
C GLU A 42 -9.26 11.56 6.68
N ALA A 43 -8.35 11.65 7.65
CA ALA A 43 -6.92 11.48 7.41
C ALA A 43 -6.59 10.05 6.92
N ALA A 44 -7.20 9.02 7.51
CA ALA A 44 -7.06 7.64 7.03
C ALA A 44 -7.57 7.47 5.60
N TRP A 45 -8.68 8.11 5.24
CA TRP A 45 -9.21 8.07 3.88
C TRP A 45 -8.29 8.70 2.84
N VAL A 46 -7.43 9.66 3.21
CA VAL A 46 -6.40 10.22 2.30
C VAL A 46 -5.46 9.11 1.79
N LEU A 47 -5.16 8.08 2.60
CA LEU A 47 -4.36 6.93 2.18
C LEU A 47 -5.23 5.81 1.60
N SER A 48 -6.32 5.46 2.29
CA SER A 48 -7.14 4.31 1.93
C SER A 48 -7.85 4.48 0.58
N ALA A 49 -8.34 5.67 0.23
CA ALA A 49 -8.97 5.94 -1.06
C ALA A 49 -8.02 5.66 -2.24
N TYR A 50 -6.75 6.07 -2.11
CA TYR A 50 -5.69 5.77 -3.08
C TYR A 50 -5.50 4.25 -3.25
N LEU A 51 -5.41 3.52 -2.14
CA LEU A 51 -5.16 2.08 -2.13
C LEU A 51 -6.35 1.28 -2.65
N VAL A 52 -7.59 1.64 -2.28
CA VAL A 52 -8.83 0.98 -2.76
C VAL A 52 -8.98 1.10 -4.26
N VAL A 53 -8.84 2.32 -4.80
CA VAL A 53 -8.94 2.54 -6.25
C VAL A 53 -7.79 1.84 -6.96
N GLY A 54 -6.57 1.91 -6.44
CA GLY A 54 -5.42 1.23 -7.00
C GLY A 54 -5.56 -0.29 -7.00
N ALA A 55 -6.05 -0.88 -5.91
CA ALA A 55 -6.31 -2.31 -5.81
C ALA A 55 -7.30 -2.79 -6.87
N SER A 56 -8.44 -2.12 -6.98
CA SER A 56 -9.49 -2.50 -7.95
C SER A 56 -9.10 -2.17 -9.39
N ALA A 57 -8.35 -1.11 -9.64
CA ALA A 57 -7.93 -0.70 -10.98
C ALA A 57 -6.76 -1.51 -11.53
N ALA A 58 -5.82 -1.99 -10.71
CA ALA A 58 -4.60 -2.63 -11.19
C ALA A 58 -4.84 -3.83 -12.13
N PRO A 59 -5.67 -4.84 -11.78
CA PRO A 59 -5.95 -5.96 -12.69
C PRO A 59 -6.77 -5.51 -13.91
N LEU A 60 -7.69 -4.55 -13.74
CA LEU A 60 -8.49 -3.97 -14.82
C LEU A 60 -7.59 -3.31 -15.86
N MET A 61 -6.64 -2.47 -15.41
CA MET A 61 -5.72 -1.74 -16.29
C MET A 61 -4.77 -2.66 -17.05
N GLY A 62 -4.38 -3.80 -16.48
CA GLY A 62 -3.63 -4.83 -17.20
C GLY A 62 -4.41 -5.33 -18.42
N ARG A 63 -5.66 -5.76 -18.22
CA ARG A 63 -6.56 -6.21 -19.30
C ARG A 63 -6.89 -5.11 -20.31
N MET A 64 -7.13 -3.88 -19.84
CA MET A 64 -7.34 -2.73 -20.71
C MET A 64 -6.11 -2.42 -21.58
N GLY A 65 -4.90 -2.61 -21.03
CA GLY A 65 -3.64 -2.47 -21.77
C GLY A 65 -3.55 -3.42 -22.94
N ASP A 66 -3.93 -4.68 -22.73
CA ASP A 66 -3.99 -5.68 -23.78
C ASP A 66 -5.08 -5.33 -24.82
N ALA A 67 -6.27 -4.89 -24.39
CA ALA A 67 -7.40 -4.58 -25.26
C ALA A 67 -7.21 -3.30 -26.11
N HIS A 68 -6.59 -2.25 -25.56
CA HIS A 68 -6.52 -0.93 -26.21
C HIS A 68 -5.10 -0.51 -26.59
N GLY A 69 -4.09 -1.32 -26.24
CA GLY A 69 -2.67 -1.03 -26.44
C GLY A 69 -2.01 -0.44 -25.18
N LYS A 70 -1.00 -1.13 -24.69
CA LYS A 70 -0.32 -0.84 -23.42
C LYS A 70 0.26 0.58 -23.34
N ARG A 71 0.87 1.08 -24.44
CA ARG A 71 1.42 2.45 -24.50
C ARG A 71 0.34 3.51 -24.27
N ARG A 72 -0.80 3.39 -24.99
CA ARG A 72 -1.89 4.39 -24.89
C ARG A 72 -2.43 4.44 -23.46
N LEU A 73 -2.69 3.27 -22.89
CA LEU A 73 -3.21 3.20 -21.54
C LEU A 73 -2.20 3.69 -20.52
N TYR A 74 -0.92 3.34 -20.65
CA TYR A 74 0.15 3.80 -19.76
C TYR A 74 0.24 5.34 -19.72
N ILE A 75 0.28 5.97 -20.90
CA ILE A 75 0.35 7.44 -21.01
C ILE A 75 -0.92 8.10 -20.49
N ALA A 76 -2.12 7.56 -20.77
CA ALA A 76 -3.38 8.08 -20.27
C ALA A 76 -3.47 7.98 -18.73
N SER A 77 -3.12 6.82 -18.14
CA SER A 77 -3.10 6.61 -16.70
C SER A 77 -2.07 7.50 -16.00
N LEU A 78 -0.86 7.62 -16.57
CA LEU A 78 0.18 8.50 -16.06
C LEU A 78 -0.25 9.97 -16.17
N GLY A 79 -0.93 10.37 -17.25
CA GLY A 79 -1.48 11.73 -17.41
C GLY A 79 -2.56 12.05 -16.38
N ALA A 80 -3.51 11.15 -16.15
CA ALA A 80 -4.53 11.29 -15.12
C ALA A 80 -3.89 11.38 -13.71
N TYR A 81 -2.90 10.53 -13.46
CA TYR A 81 -2.12 10.55 -12.22
C TYR A 81 -1.40 11.90 -12.01
N VAL A 82 -0.68 12.40 -13.00
CA VAL A 82 0.04 13.69 -12.94
C VAL A 82 -0.92 14.84 -12.68
N ALA A 83 -2.06 14.88 -13.38
CA ALA A 83 -3.10 15.88 -13.16
C ALA A 83 -3.64 15.82 -11.71
N ALA A 84 -3.91 14.62 -11.21
CA ALA A 84 -4.37 14.43 -9.84
C ALA A 84 -3.30 14.80 -8.80
N VAL A 85 -2.00 14.53 -9.05
CA VAL A 85 -0.92 14.97 -8.16
C VAL A 85 -0.84 16.49 -8.12
N ALA A 86 -0.94 17.16 -9.27
CA ALA A 86 -0.95 18.63 -9.34
C ALA A 86 -2.13 19.23 -8.59
N LEU A 87 -3.34 18.67 -8.78
CA LEU A 87 -4.57 19.13 -8.11
C LEU A 87 -4.51 18.94 -6.59
N ALA A 88 -3.82 17.93 -6.08
CA ALA A 88 -3.69 17.69 -4.64
C ALA A 88 -3.00 18.84 -3.92
N GLY A 89 -2.02 19.50 -4.55
CA GLY A 89 -1.35 20.69 -3.97
C GLY A 89 -2.24 21.90 -3.80
N PHE A 90 -3.38 21.95 -4.50
CA PHE A 90 -4.37 23.04 -4.40
C PHE A 90 -5.58 22.65 -3.53
N ALA A 91 -5.54 21.53 -2.81
CA ALA A 91 -6.71 21.07 -2.05
C ALA A 91 -7.18 22.08 -1.01
N PRO A 92 -8.45 22.54 -1.10
CA PRO A 92 -9.04 23.47 -0.14
C PRO A 92 -9.64 22.76 1.08
N SER A 93 -9.90 21.46 0.97
CA SER A 93 -10.51 20.65 2.02
C SER A 93 -10.00 19.21 1.96
N VAL A 94 -10.19 18.47 3.05
CA VAL A 94 -9.82 17.07 3.12
C VAL A 94 -10.64 16.20 2.17
N GLY A 95 -11.94 16.47 2.02
CA GLY A 95 -12.80 15.73 1.08
C GLY A 95 -12.35 15.88 -0.38
N TYR A 96 -11.93 17.10 -0.77
CA TYR A 96 -11.30 17.31 -2.09
C TYR A 96 -10.01 16.48 -2.23
N LEU A 97 -9.15 16.51 -1.21
CA LEU A 97 -7.91 15.75 -1.23
C LEU A 97 -8.17 14.24 -1.35
N ILE A 98 -9.14 13.69 -0.60
CA ILE A 98 -9.55 12.28 -0.68
C ILE A 98 -9.99 11.92 -2.11
N ALA A 99 -10.83 12.75 -2.74
CA ALA A 99 -11.30 12.51 -4.10
C ALA A 99 -10.14 12.50 -5.11
N VAL A 100 -9.21 13.43 -4.98
CA VAL A 100 -8.03 13.51 -5.84
C VAL A 100 -7.07 12.34 -5.57
N ARG A 101 -6.89 11.94 -4.32
CA ARG A 101 -6.12 10.73 -3.94
C ARG A 101 -6.72 9.45 -4.54
N ALA A 102 -8.05 9.34 -4.58
CA ALA A 102 -8.72 8.24 -5.27
C ALA A 102 -8.31 8.16 -6.76
N ILE A 103 -8.27 9.29 -7.46
CA ILE A 103 -7.81 9.35 -8.87
C ILE A 103 -6.32 8.97 -8.96
N GLN A 104 -5.48 9.44 -8.03
CA GLN A 104 -4.06 9.06 -7.97
C GLN A 104 -3.88 7.55 -7.79
N GLY A 105 -4.84 6.85 -7.20
CA GLY A 105 -4.83 5.38 -7.08
C GLY A 105 -4.65 4.66 -8.43
N LEU A 106 -5.07 5.25 -9.55
CA LEU A 106 -4.79 4.73 -10.89
C LEU A 106 -3.28 4.59 -11.16
N GLY A 107 -2.45 5.37 -10.46
CA GLY A 107 -0.98 5.27 -10.54
C GLY A 107 -0.42 3.91 -10.11
N LEU A 108 -1.09 3.18 -9.20
CA LEU A 108 -0.67 1.83 -8.80
C LEU A 108 -0.72 0.83 -9.95
N SER A 109 -1.53 1.07 -10.98
CA SER A 109 -1.58 0.23 -12.19
C SER A 109 -0.40 0.45 -13.13
N LEU A 110 0.36 1.53 -12.99
CA LEU A 110 1.51 1.82 -13.86
C LEU A 110 2.62 0.79 -13.69
N PHE A 111 2.81 0.24 -12.49
CA PHE A 111 3.80 -0.79 -12.25
C PHE A 111 3.50 -2.09 -13.01
N PRO A 112 2.33 -2.76 -12.89
CA PRO A 112 2.03 -3.96 -13.67
C PRO A 112 1.98 -3.70 -15.19
N LEU A 113 1.50 -2.54 -15.64
CA LEU A 113 1.59 -2.15 -17.05
C LEU A 113 3.04 -1.98 -17.52
N GLY A 114 3.90 -1.42 -16.67
CA GLY A 114 5.34 -1.29 -16.92
C GLY A 114 6.02 -2.65 -17.08
N ILE A 115 5.71 -3.61 -16.20
CA ILE A 115 6.17 -5.00 -16.30
C ILE A 115 5.75 -5.62 -17.65
N ALA A 116 4.51 -5.42 -18.05
CA ALA A 116 4.00 -5.92 -19.33
C ALA A 116 4.72 -5.29 -20.55
N ILE A 117 5.00 -3.97 -20.51
CA ILE A 117 5.77 -3.29 -21.57
C ILE A 117 7.22 -3.79 -21.61
N VAL A 118 7.86 -3.99 -20.47
CA VAL A 118 9.21 -4.58 -20.39
C VAL A 118 9.24 -5.95 -21.05
N THR A 119 8.24 -6.79 -20.79
CA THR A 119 8.14 -8.14 -21.39
C THR A 119 8.03 -8.09 -22.90
N ASP A 120 7.34 -7.07 -23.47
CA ASP A 120 7.19 -6.91 -24.92
C ASP A 120 8.45 -6.34 -25.59
N VAL A 121 9.25 -5.54 -24.87
CA VAL A 121 10.38 -4.77 -25.45
C VAL A 121 11.72 -5.48 -25.30
N PHE A 122 11.90 -6.25 -24.23
CA PHE A 122 13.18 -6.89 -23.92
C PHE A 122 13.28 -8.31 -24.48
N PRO A 123 14.51 -8.74 -24.89
CA PRO A 123 14.77 -10.14 -25.19
C PRO A 123 14.52 -11.03 -23.97
N ARG A 124 14.07 -12.27 -24.21
CA ARG A 124 13.66 -13.21 -23.13
C ARG A 124 14.72 -13.40 -22.04
N ASP A 125 16.00 -13.43 -22.40
CA ASP A 125 17.15 -13.57 -21.48
C ASP A 125 17.36 -12.35 -20.57
N ARG A 126 16.79 -11.18 -20.90
CA ARG A 126 16.95 -9.93 -20.15
C ARG A 126 15.67 -9.43 -19.45
N VAL A 127 14.54 -10.05 -19.72
CA VAL A 127 13.24 -9.64 -19.14
C VAL A 127 13.30 -9.67 -17.63
N ALA A 128 13.79 -10.77 -17.02
CA ALA A 128 13.84 -10.91 -15.56
C ALA A 128 14.72 -9.83 -14.91
N THR A 129 15.88 -9.51 -15.50
CA THR A 129 16.75 -8.44 -15.01
C THR A 129 16.07 -7.06 -15.10
N ALA A 130 15.40 -6.76 -16.21
CA ALA A 130 14.70 -5.49 -16.40
C ALA A 130 13.50 -5.34 -15.44
N GLN A 131 12.75 -6.41 -15.19
CA GLN A 131 11.66 -6.44 -14.20
C GLN A 131 12.21 -6.29 -12.77
N GLY A 132 13.36 -6.88 -12.46
CA GLY A 132 14.05 -6.71 -11.19
C GLY A 132 14.46 -5.27 -10.94
N ILE A 133 15.01 -4.58 -11.95
CA ILE A 133 15.34 -3.15 -11.86
C ILE A 133 14.08 -2.32 -11.61
N LEU A 134 13.00 -2.58 -12.35
CA LEU A 134 11.73 -1.89 -12.19
C LEU A 134 11.16 -2.07 -10.78
N SER A 135 11.23 -3.28 -10.23
CA SER A 135 10.78 -3.59 -8.87
C SER A 135 11.62 -2.88 -7.80
N ALA A 136 12.95 -2.83 -7.98
CA ALA A 136 13.84 -2.13 -7.06
C ALA A 136 13.54 -0.62 -6.97
N THR A 137 13.12 0.00 -8.08
CA THR A 137 12.78 1.44 -8.08
C THR A 137 11.53 1.77 -7.27
N VAL A 138 10.61 0.82 -7.07
CA VAL A 138 9.45 0.99 -6.17
C VAL A 138 9.92 1.16 -4.72
N ALA A 139 10.79 0.28 -4.23
CA ALA A 139 11.31 0.36 -2.87
C ALA A 139 12.15 1.64 -2.63
N ILE A 140 12.97 2.01 -3.63
CA ILE A 140 13.74 3.26 -3.60
C ILE A 140 12.79 4.47 -3.55
N GLY A 141 11.74 4.45 -4.37
CA GLY A 141 10.72 5.50 -4.41
C GLY A 141 10.01 5.68 -3.08
N MET A 142 9.62 4.58 -2.42
CA MET A 142 9.00 4.63 -1.07
C MET A 142 9.95 5.26 -0.04
N THR A 143 11.21 4.85 0.00
CA THR A 143 12.20 5.39 0.94
C THR A 143 12.46 6.87 0.69
N LEU A 144 12.67 7.25 -0.57
CA LEU A 144 12.86 8.66 -0.95
C LEU A 144 11.60 9.49 -0.67
N GLY A 145 10.41 8.94 -0.88
CA GLY A 145 9.14 9.60 -0.60
C GLY A 145 9.01 9.95 0.88
N MET A 146 9.26 9.01 1.76
CA MET A 146 9.19 9.25 3.20
C MET A 146 10.17 10.34 3.65
N ILE A 147 11.43 10.30 3.18
CA ILE A 147 12.46 11.23 3.64
C ILE A 147 12.33 12.58 2.94
N ALA A 148 12.40 12.60 1.61
CA ALA A 148 12.38 13.86 0.86
C ALA A 148 11.00 14.55 0.97
N GLY A 149 9.91 13.77 1.06
CA GLY A 149 8.57 14.29 1.34
C GLY A 149 8.53 15.01 2.68
N ALA A 150 9.05 14.39 3.73
CA ALA A 150 9.12 14.98 5.07
C ALA A 150 9.97 16.27 5.09
N TYR A 151 11.13 16.29 4.41
CA TYR A 151 11.94 17.51 4.28
C TYR A 151 11.20 18.62 3.55
N ILE A 152 10.57 18.31 2.42
CA ILE A 152 9.80 19.33 1.66
C ILE A 152 8.66 19.87 2.52
N GLU A 153 7.95 19.01 3.25
CA GLU A 153 6.88 19.44 4.12
C GLU A 153 7.37 20.32 5.27
N GLU A 154 8.42 19.92 5.96
CA GLU A 154 8.91 20.65 7.13
C GLU A 154 9.35 22.08 6.78
N TYR A 155 9.99 22.28 5.60
CA TYR A 155 10.54 23.58 5.19
C TYR A 155 9.66 24.37 4.23
N LEU A 156 8.84 23.73 3.42
CA LEU A 156 8.04 24.36 2.35
C LEU A 156 6.53 24.12 2.51
N GLY A 157 6.14 23.23 3.43
CA GLY A 157 4.76 22.85 3.69
C GLY A 157 4.23 21.76 2.77
N TRP A 158 3.15 21.10 3.20
CA TRP A 158 2.58 19.93 2.55
C TRP A 158 2.11 20.16 1.09
N ARG A 159 1.68 21.38 0.75
CA ARG A 159 1.28 21.73 -0.62
C ARG A 159 2.45 21.67 -1.59
N ALA A 160 3.62 22.15 -1.17
CA ALA A 160 4.83 22.14 -1.98
C ALA A 160 5.28 20.70 -2.32
N MET A 161 5.07 19.76 -1.43
CA MET A 161 5.35 18.34 -1.63
C MET A 161 4.63 17.80 -2.89
N PHE A 162 3.33 18.13 -3.04
CA PHE A 162 2.57 17.74 -4.23
C PHE A 162 2.98 18.51 -5.49
N HIS A 163 3.31 19.78 -5.38
CA HIS A 163 3.75 20.59 -6.54
C HIS A 163 5.10 20.12 -7.09
N VAL A 164 6.05 19.82 -6.20
CA VAL A 164 7.35 19.25 -6.61
C VAL A 164 7.16 17.89 -7.27
N ALA A 165 6.34 17.01 -6.66
CA ALA A 165 6.02 15.71 -7.24
C ALA A 165 5.32 15.83 -8.60
N ALA A 166 4.41 16.79 -8.76
CA ALA A 166 3.72 17.04 -10.04
C ALA A 166 4.69 17.50 -11.14
N ALA A 167 5.62 18.40 -10.82
CA ALA A 167 6.62 18.88 -11.79
C ALA A 167 7.54 17.73 -12.25
N LEU A 168 8.00 16.89 -11.32
CA LEU A 168 8.82 15.70 -11.66
C LEU A 168 8.01 14.69 -12.47
N SER A 169 6.76 14.44 -12.09
CA SER A 169 5.87 13.50 -12.78
C SER A 169 5.52 13.99 -14.19
N LEU A 170 5.36 15.29 -14.40
CA LEU A 170 5.14 15.88 -15.72
C LEU A 170 6.35 15.66 -16.64
N ALA A 171 7.56 15.82 -16.14
CA ALA A 171 8.78 15.53 -16.89
C ALA A 171 8.85 14.04 -17.30
N VAL A 172 8.47 13.14 -16.39
CA VAL A 172 8.43 11.69 -16.70
C VAL A 172 7.31 11.37 -17.67
N LEU A 173 6.14 12.03 -17.61
CA LEU A 173 5.07 11.87 -18.60
C LEU A 173 5.54 12.27 -20.00
N ALA A 174 6.24 13.41 -20.13
CA ALA A 174 6.80 13.85 -21.40
C ALA A 174 7.84 12.84 -21.94
N ALA A 175 8.72 12.33 -21.08
CA ALA A 175 9.69 11.31 -21.42
C ALA A 175 9.01 9.99 -21.82
N ALA A 176 7.94 9.58 -21.15
CA ALA A 176 7.16 8.38 -21.48
C ALA A 176 6.48 8.51 -22.85
N ALA A 177 5.89 9.67 -23.13
CA ALA A 177 5.28 9.94 -24.42
C ALA A 177 6.28 9.85 -25.60
N ALA A 178 7.54 10.26 -25.36
CA ALA A 178 8.62 10.21 -26.35
C ALA A 178 9.28 8.83 -26.49
N ALA A 179 9.48 8.10 -25.39
CA ALA A 179 10.31 6.90 -25.35
C ALA A 179 9.53 5.59 -25.55
N LEU A 180 8.25 5.51 -25.12
CA LEU A 180 7.49 4.27 -25.16
C LEU A 180 7.11 3.91 -26.61
N PRO A 181 7.39 2.67 -27.07
CA PRO A 181 7.05 2.22 -28.40
C PRO A 181 5.52 2.06 -28.58
N PRO A 182 4.99 2.24 -29.79
CA PRO A 182 3.62 1.90 -30.09
C PRO A 182 3.34 0.42 -29.74
N SER A 183 2.17 0.15 -29.17
CA SER A 183 1.69 -1.21 -28.89
C SER A 183 0.36 -1.44 -29.61
N ALA A 184 0.25 -2.56 -30.30
CA ALA A 184 -0.98 -2.95 -30.97
C ALA A 184 -1.97 -3.55 -29.96
N PRO A 185 -3.28 -3.26 -30.08
CA PRO A 185 -4.29 -3.93 -29.31
C PRO A 185 -4.35 -5.43 -29.63
N ALA A 186 -4.51 -6.26 -28.59
CA ALA A 186 -4.80 -7.68 -28.79
C ALA A 186 -6.29 -7.88 -29.14
N ARG A 187 -6.59 -8.81 -30.06
CA ARG A 187 -7.96 -9.10 -30.47
C ARG A 187 -8.63 -10.06 -29.46
N GLY A 188 -9.91 -9.83 -29.18
CA GLY A 188 -10.73 -10.76 -28.39
C GLY A 188 -10.50 -10.69 -26.88
N VAL A 189 -9.80 -9.67 -26.38
CA VAL A 189 -9.63 -9.47 -24.92
C VAL A 189 -10.89 -8.84 -24.33
N SER A 190 -11.53 -9.50 -23.39
CA SER A 190 -12.63 -8.96 -22.60
C SER A 190 -12.09 -8.31 -21.30
N VAL A 191 -12.77 -7.23 -20.89
CA VAL A 191 -12.40 -6.44 -19.70
C VAL A 191 -13.58 -6.47 -18.72
N ASP A 192 -13.35 -6.88 -17.48
CA ASP A 192 -14.38 -6.94 -16.45
C ASP A 192 -14.46 -5.65 -15.63
N TYR A 193 -15.10 -4.63 -16.22
CA TYR A 193 -15.36 -3.35 -15.54
C TYR A 193 -16.25 -3.51 -14.31
N LEU A 194 -17.25 -4.40 -14.39
CA LEU A 194 -18.21 -4.62 -13.32
C LEU A 194 -17.56 -5.28 -12.11
N GLY A 195 -16.70 -6.29 -12.32
CA GLY A 195 -15.95 -6.92 -11.22
C GLY A 195 -15.07 -5.92 -10.50
N SER A 196 -14.35 -5.05 -11.24
CA SER A 196 -13.52 -3.99 -10.65
C SER A 196 -14.36 -2.99 -9.83
N LEU A 197 -15.51 -2.57 -10.35
CA LEU A 197 -16.42 -1.66 -9.65
C LEU A 197 -16.98 -2.30 -8.38
N LEU A 198 -17.40 -3.57 -8.46
CA LEU A 198 -17.98 -4.29 -7.31
C LEU A 198 -16.96 -4.44 -6.17
N VAL A 199 -15.73 -4.90 -6.44
CA VAL A 199 -14.72 -5.08 -5.39
C VAL A 199 -14.28 -3.73 -4.80
N GLY A 200 -14.14 -2.69 -5.63
CA GLY A 200 -13.80 -1.34 -5.16
C GLY A 200 -14.89 -0.76 -4.26
N SER A 201 -16.15 -0.83 -4.71
CA SER A 201 -17.30 -0.33 -3.95
C SER A 201 -17.56 -1.13 -2.67
N ALA A 202 -17.41 -2.46 -2.71
CA ALA A 202 -17.52 -3.33 -1.54
C ALA A 202 -16.49 -2.95 -0.47
N THR A 203 -15.23 -2.75 -0.89
CA THR A 203 -14.14 -2.35 0.01
C THR A 203 -14.38 -0.95 0.57
N ALA A 204 -14.76 0.01 -0.27
CA ALA A 204 -15.08 1.36 0.19
C ALA A 204 -16.21 1.35 1.24
N ALA A 205 -17.27 0.57 1.03
CA ALA A 205 -18.35 0.43 1.98
C ALA A 205 -17.91 -0.24 3.30
N ALA A 206 -17.03 -1.26 3.23
CA ALA A 206 -16.46 -1.89 4.42
C ALA A 206 -15.61 -0.90 5.24
N LEU A 207 -14.77 -0.11 4.57
CA LEU A 207 -13.95 0.90 5.23
C LEU A 207 -14.80 2.03 5.83
N ALA A 208 -15.86 2.47 5.11
CA ALA A 208 -16.79 3.46 5.64
C ALA A 208 -17.52 2.94 6.89
N TYR A 209 -17.94 1.66 6.89
CA TYR A 209 -18.46 1.03 8.10
C TYR A 209 -17.47 1.13 9.27
N LEU A 210 -16.21 0.77 9.06
CA LEU A 210 -15.19 0.78 10.11
C LEU A 210 -14.88 2.21 10.61
N THR A 211 -14.85 3.19 9.73
CA THR A 211 -14.53 4.59 10.08
C THR A 211 -15.66 5.31 10.79
N GLU A 212 -16.91 5.01 10.45
CA GLU A 212 -18.07 5.70 11.05
C GLU A 212 -18.63 5.00 12.29
N ALA A 213 -18.33 3.72 12.50
CA ALA A 213 -18.85 2.93 13.60
C ALA A 213 -18.53 3.48 15.01
N PRO A 214 -17.32 4.02 15.30
CA PRO A 214 -17.01 4.64 16.58
C PRO A 214 -17.95 5.80 16.95
N TYR A 215 -18.35 6.61 15.96
CA TYR A 215 -19.22 7.78 16.20
C TYR A 215 -20.70 7.47 16.19
N ARG A 216 -21.13 6.55 15.32
CA ARG A 216 -22.54 6.25 15.08
C ARG A 216 -23.03 5.03 15.84
N GLY A 217 -22.11 4.31 16.50
CA GLY A 217 -22.39 3.03 17.17
C GLY A 217 -22.37 1.85 16.19
N TRP A 218 -21.60 0.83 16.51
CA TRP A 218 -21.33 -0.37 15.67
C TRP A 218 -22.59 -1.09 15.20
N THR A 219 -23.66 -1.04 16.01
CA THR A 219 -24.93 -1.73 15.74
C THR A 219 -26.08 -0.80 15.34
N SER A 220 -25.81 0.48 15.06
CA SER A 220 -26.85 1.40 14.62
C SER A 220 -27.43 0.95 13.26
N PRO A 221 -28.73 1.23 12.96
CA PRO A 221 -29.35 0.77 11.72
C PRO A 221 -28.62 1.21 10.45
N GLY A 222 -28.07 2.43 10.45
CA GLY A 222 -27.28 2.94 9.32
C GLY A 222 -25.97 2.16 9.12
N GLN A 223 -25.28 1.82 10.21
CA GLN A 223 -24.04 1.05 10.17
C GLN A 223 -24.31 -0.41 9.74
N LEU A 224 -25.35 -1.03 10.26
CA LEU A 224 -25.76 -2.37 9.82
C LEU A 224 -26.16 -2.40 8.35
N ALA A 225 -26.81 -1.35 7.85
CA ALA A 225 -27.14 -1.22 6.43
C ALA A 225 -25.86 -1.10 5.57
N LEU A 226 -24.85 -0.36 6.04
CA LEU A 226 -23.57 -0.21 5.35
C LEU A 226 -22.76 -1.52 5.33
N ALA A 227 -22.73 -2.25 6.45
CA ALA A 227 -22.14 -3.59 6.53
C ALA A 227 -22.85 -4.58 5.58
N ALA A 228 -24.21 -4.57 5.57
CA ALA A 228 -25.00 -5.40 4.67
C ALA A 228 -24.76 -5.04 3.19
N ALA A 229 -24.66 -3.74 2.86
CA ALA A 229 -24.35 -3.29 1.51
C ALA A 229 -22.94 -3.78 1.08
N SER A 230 -21.95 -3.66 1.95
CA SER A 230 -20.59 -4.18 1.69
C SER A 230 -20.62 -5.69 1.44
N ALA A 231 -21.30 -6.46 2.31
CA ALA A 231 -21.42 -7.90 2.17
C ALA A 231 -22.15 -8.29 0.86
N ALA A 232 -23.23 -7.58 0.50
CA ALA A 232 -23.94 -7.80 -0.75
C ALA A 232 -23.09 -7.51 -1.98
N LEU A 233 -22.29 -6.43 -1.95
CA LEU A 233 -21.35 -6.08 -3.03
C LEU A 233 -20.24 -7.13 -3.17
N TYR A 234 -19.66 -7.63 -2.07
CA TYR A 234 -18.69 -8.73 -2.12
C TYR A 234 -19.33 -10.04 -2.63
N ALA A 235 -20.56 -10.35 -2.23
CA ALA A 235 -21.30 -11.51 -2.77
C ALA A 235 -21.56 -11.35 -4.27
N GLY A 236 -21.97 -10.15 -4.71
CA GLY A 236 -22.11 -9.81 -6.12
C GLY A 236 -20.80 -9.92 -6.90
N PHE A 237 -19.69 -9.47 -6.32
CA PHE A 237 -18.35 -9.65 -6.89
C PHE A 237 -18.01 -11.14 -7.02
N ALA A 238 -18.20 -11.95 -5.98
CA ALA A 238 -17.95 -13.39 -6.02
C ALA A 238 -18.80 -14.10 -7.08
N ALA A 239 -20.10 -13.77 -7.17
CA ALA A 239 -20.98 -14.30 -8.20
C ALA A 239 -20.51 -13.89 -9.63
N ARG A 240 -20.04 -12.64 -9.78
CA ARG A 240 -19.46 -12.15 -11.04
C ARG A 240 -18.21 -12.91 -11.42
N GLU A 241 -17.28 -13.13 -10.48
CA GLU A 241 -16.03 -13.86 -10.71
C GLU A 241 -16.27 -15.31 -11.16
N LEU A 242 -17.35 -15.95 -10.66
CA LEU A 242 -17.75 -17.30 -11.06
C LEU A 242 -18.39 -17.36 -12.47
N SER A 243 -18.95 -16.25 -12.96
CA SER A 243 -19.71 -16.20 -14.22
C SER A 243 -19.02 -15.42 -15.33
N ALA A 244 -18.03 -14.59 -15.02
CA ALA A 244 -17.37 -13.72 -15.99
C ALA A 244 -16.52 -14.53 -16.99
N PRO A 245 -16.53 -14.19 -18.30
CA PRO A 245 -15.63 -14.82 -19.28
C PRO A 245 -14.16 -14.57 -19.02
N SER A 246 -13.84 -13.44 -18.39
CA SER A 246 -12.46 -13.03 -18.04
C SER A 246 -12.47 -12.41 -16.65
N PRO A 247 -12.58 -13.23 -15.59
CA PRO A 247 -12.64 -12.74 -14.22
C PRO A 247 -11.34 -12.01 -13.81
N LEU A 248 -11.45 -11.05 -12.88
CA LEU A 248 -10.29 -10.35 -12.29
C LEU A 248 -9.47 -11.28 -11.41
N MET A 249 -10.17 -12.14 -10.65
CA MET A 249 -9.61 -13.16 -9.76
C MET A 249 -10.17 -14.54 -10.15
N PRO A 250 -9.59 -15.23 -11.14
CA PRO A 250 -10.12 -16.52 -11.57
C PRO A 250 -10.24 -17.50 -10.39
N PRO A 251 -11.45 -17.97 -10.03
CA PRO A 251 -11.68 -18.79 -8.83
C PRO A 251 -10.87 -20.08 -8.83
N ARG A 252 -10.57 -20.62 -10.02
CA ARG A 252 -9.72 -21.81 -10.18
C ARG A 252 -8.35 -21.66 -9.52
N TYR A 253 -7.78 -20.45 -9.48
CA TYR A 253 -6.47 -20.19 -8.87
C TYR A 253 -6.55 -20.03 -7.36
N LEU A 254 -7.70 -19.61 -6.80
CA LEU A 254 -7.91 -19.64 -5.36
C LEU A 254 -7.96 -21.08 -4.80
N GLY A 255 -8.27 -22.07 -5.65
CA GLY A 255 -8.15 -23.49 -5.29
C GLY A 255 -6.71 -24.00 -5.23
N VAL A 256 -5.73 -23.29 -5.80
CA VAL A 256 -4.31 -23.64 -5.70
C VAL A 256 -3.78 -23.22 -4.34
N ARG A 257 -3.43 -24.20 -3.51
CA ARG A 257 -3.09 -24.02 -2.10
C ARG A 257 -2.09 -22.88 -1.83
N ASN A 258 -0.97 -22.87 -2.54
CA ASN A 258 0.06 -21.84 -2.36
C ASN A 258 -0.39 -20.46 -2.84
N VAL A 259 -1.23 -20.38 -3.86
CA VAL A 259 -1.83 -19.12 -4.33
C VAL A 259 -2.82 -18.57 -3.30
N ALA A 260 -3.67 -19.44 -2.73
CA ALA A 260 -4.60 -19.05 -1.66
C ALA A 260 -3.87 -18.55 -0.41
N VAL A 261 -2.82 -19.28 0.02
CA VAL A 261 -1.97 -18.88 1.16
C VAL A 261 -1.28 -17.55 0.87
N ALA A 262 -0.70 -17.37 -0.32
CA ALA A 262 -0.03 -16.12 -0.70
C ALA A 262 -0.98 -14.92 -0.69
N ASN A 263 -2.21 -15.10 -1.17
CA ASN A 263 -3.22 -14.04 -1.19
C ASN A 263 -3.71 -13.68 0.23
N ALA A 264 -3.98 -14.68 1.06
CA ALA A 264 -4.38 -14.47 2.45
C ALA A 264 -3.25 -13.81 3.26
N ALA A 265 -2.00 -14.28 3.12
CA ALA A 265 -0.84 -13.68 3.76
C ALA A 265 -0.57 -12.25 3.23
N GLY A 266 -0.78 -12.02 1.94
CA GLY A 266 -0.67 -10.70 1.31
C GLY A 266 -1.68 -9.69 1.89
N LEU A 267 -2.94 -10.10 2.02
CA LEU A 267 -3.98 -9.27 2.62
C LEU A 267 -3.64 -8.90 4.07
N VAL A 268 -3.31 -9.90 4.90
CA VAL A 268 -3.01 -9.66 6.32
C VAL A 268 -1.73 -8.83 6.47
N SER A 269 -0.67 -9.11 5.68
CA SER A 269 0.58 -8.34 5.74
C SER A 269 0.41 -6.90 5.28
N GLY A 270 -0.48 -6.64 4.33
CA GLY A 270 -0.85 -5.27 3.95
C GLY A 270 -1.40 -4.46 5.11
N ILE A 271 -2.28 -5.06 5.93
CA ILE A 271 -2.87 -4.40 7.11
C ILE A 271 -1.77 -3.96 8.08
N TYR A 272 -0.99 -4.90 8.60
CA TYR A 272 -0.01 -4.57 9.64
C TYR A 272 1.18 -3.75 9.14
N MET A 273 1.49 -3.78 7.85
CA MET A 273 2.50 -2.90 7.26
C MET A 273 2.10 -1.42 7.39
N PHE A 274 0.87 -1.08 7.06
CA PHE A 274 0.39 0.29 7.22
C PHE A 274 0.10 0.66 8.68
N MET A 275 -0.26 -0.31 9.54
CA MET A 275 -0.32 -0.10 10.98
C MET A 275 1.06 0.24 11.56
N LEU A 276 2.15 -0.38 11.05
CA LEU A 276 3.52 0.01 11.40
C LEU A 276 3.79 1.48 11.05
N PHE A 277 3.56 1.82 9.77
CA PHE A 277 3.90 3.16 9.27
C PHE A 277 3.14 4.26 10.02
N LEU A 278 1.84 4.10 10.17
CA LEU A 278 1.03 5.12 10.84
C LEU A 278 1.19 5.11 12.35
N GLY A 279 1.21 3.92 12.97
CA GLY A 279 1.38 3.81 14.42
C GLY A 279 2.68 4.46 14.90
N VAL A 280 3.78 4.25 14.17
CA VAL A 280 5.08 4.86 14.49
C VAL A 280 5.07 6.37 14.24
N ILE A 281 4.56 6.85 13.09
CA ILE A 281 4.55 8.28 12.75
C ILE A 281 3.66 9.06 13.72
N TYR A 282 2.44 8.62 13.96
CA TYR A 282 1.53 9.31 14.88
C TYR A 282 2.07 9.33 16.32
N PHE A 283 2.68 8.24 16.78
CA PHE A 283 3.32 8.23 18.10
C PHE A 283 4.54 9.16 18.16
N ALA A 284 5.36 9.17 17.10
CA ALA A 284 6.55 10.01 17.03
C ALA A 284 6.20 11.51 17.07
N GLU A 285 5.12 11.92 16.39
CA GLU A 285 4.70 13.33 16.31
C GLU A 285 3.75 13.75 17.43
N ALA A 286 3.03 12.81 18.08
CA ALA A 286 2.13 13.14 19.19
C ALA A 286 2.89 13.89 20.30
N PRO A 287 2.28 14.95 20.89
CA PRO A 287 2.93 15.74 21.93
C PRO A 287 3.14 14.93 23.22
N PRO A 288 4.22 15.19 23.98
CA PRO A 288 4.38 14.62 25.31
C PRO A 288 3.21 15.00 26.25
N PRO A 289 2.72 14.13 27.13
CA PRO A 289 3.26 12.79 27.44
C PRO A 289 2.72 11.65 26.56
N TYR A 290 1.94 11.95 25.53
CA TYR A 290 1.23 10.98 24.68
C TYR A 290 2.13 10.37 23.59
N GLY A 291 3.21 11.06 23.21
CA GLY A 291 4.21 10.63 22.24
C GLY A 291 5.53 11.37 22.45
N LEU A 292 6.36 11.45 21.40
CA LEU A 292 7.71 12.02 21.46
C LEU A 292 7.79 13.50 21.05
N GLY A 293 6.75 14.09 20.43
CA GLY A 293 6.73 15.48 19.97
C GLY A 293 7.76 15.78 18.88
N LEU A 294 8.11 14.79 18.04
CA LEU A 294 9.11 14.96 16.99
C LEU A 294 8.55 15.77 15.83
N GLY A 295 9.43 16.52 15.14
CA GLY A 295 9.11 17.09 13.84
C GLY A 295 8.99 16.01 12.75
N VAL A 296 8.36 16.36 11.63
CA VAL A 296 8.04 15.40 10.53
C VAL A 296 9.27 14.66 10.02
N VAL A 297 10.40 15.38 9.82
CA VAL A 297 11.65 14.75 9.37
C VAL A 297 12.17 13.74 10.40
N SER A 298 12.19 14.12 11.69
CA SER A 298 12.64 13.22 12.76
C SER A 298 11.73 12.00 12.91
N ALA A 299 10.43 12.18 12.76
CA ALA A 299 9.46 11.09 12.76
C ALA A 299 9.67 10.16 11.56
N ALA A 300 9.83 10.71 10.35
CA ALA A 300 10.11 9.92 9.14
C ALA A 300 11.41 9.10 9.28
N LEU A 301 12.43 9.65 9.90
CA LEU A 301 13.71 8.96 10.15
C LEU A 301 13.57 7.75 11.08
N THR A 302 12.53 7.69 11.93
CA THR A 302 12.28 6.49 12.77
C THR A 302 11.85 5.28 11.95
N LEU A 303 11.28 5.48 10.75
CA LEU A 303 10.91 4.42 9.81
C LEU A 303 12.01 4.10 8.80
N LEU A 304 13.05 4.93 8.68
CA LEU A 304 14.12 4.73 7.71
C LEU A 304 14.79 3.35 7.83
N PRO A 305 15.13 2.83 9.02
CA PRO A 305 15.73 1.50 9.14
C PRO A 305 14.82 0.39 8.59
N ALA A 306 13.50 0.48 8.76
CA ALA A 306 12.55 -0.48 8.21
C ALA A 306 12.55 -0.47 6.67
N THR A 307 12.51 0.71 6.06
CA THR A 307 12.49 0.84 4.60
C THR A 307 13.83 0.46 3.96
N LEU A 308 14.96 0.76 4.62
CA LEU A 308 16.28 0.31 4.18
C LEU A 308 16.41 -1.21 4.28
N ALA A 309 15.88 -1.84 5.34
CA ALA A 309 15.82 -3.29 5.44
C ALA A 309 15.07 -3.90 4.25
N MET A 310 13.96 -3.29 3.82
CA MET A 310 13.20 -3.73 2.65
C MET A 310 14.04 -3.72 1.36
N ILE A 311 14.93 -2.75 1.21
CA ILE A 311 15.80 -2.63 0.02
C ILE A 311 16.97 -3.64 0.09
N PHE A 312 17.70 -3.62 1.20
CA PHE A 312 18.96 -4.36 1.29
C PHE A 312 18.79 -5.85 1.58
N LEU A 313 17.73 -6.24 2.31
CA LEU A 313 17.49 -7.65 2.63
C LEU A 313 16.76 -8.39 1.51
N ALA A 314 16.10 -7.69 0.58
CA ALA A 314 15.32 -8.34 -0.48
C ALA A 314 16.12 -9.37 -1.30
N PRO A 315 17.37 -9.10 -1.77
CA PRO A 315 18.15 -10.08 -2.50
C PRO A 315 18.56 -11.28 -1.64
N LEU A 316 18.89 -11.05 -0.36
CA LEU A 316 19.26 -12.10 0.58
C LEU A 316 18.07 -13.02 0.87
N ILE A 317 16.89 -12.46 1.09
CA ILE A 317 15.66 -13.20 1.32
C ILE A 317 15.26 -13.99 0.07
N GLY A 318 15.46 -13.44 -1.13
CA GLY A 318 15.28 -14.16 -2.38
C GLY A 318 16.11 -15.44 -2.43
N SER A 319 17.38 -15.39 -1.99
CA SER A 319 18.23 -16.57 -1.91
C SER A 319 17.75 -17.58 -0.85
N VAL A 320 17.26 -17.10 0.30
CA VAL A 320 16.65 -17.95 1.33
C VAL A 320 15.42 -18.69 0.78
N VAL A 321 14.55 -17.99 0.07
CA VAL A 321 13.36 -18.59 -0.56
C VAL A 321 13.74 -19.65 -1.60
N THR A 322 14.79 -19.39 -2.40
CA THR A 322 15.27 -20.33 -3.41
C THR A 322 15.84 -21.60 -2.78
N ASN A 323 16.62 -21.47 -1.70
CA ASN A 323 17.37 -22.58 -1.09
C ASN A 323 16.59 -23.35 -0.03
N LEU A 324 15.73 -22.66 0.75
CA LEU A 324 14.99 -23.26 1.88
C LEU A 324 13.48 -23.35 1.63
N GLY A 325 12.99 -22.68 0.60
CA GLY A 325 11.59 -22.62 0.24
C GLY A 325 10.81 -21.46 0.91
N PRO A 326 9.68 -21.07 0.32
CA PRO A 326 8.89 -19.91 0.76
C PRO A 326 8.23 -20.12 2.13
N LYS A 327 7.83 -21.35 2.47
CA LYS A 327 7.23 -21.67 3.78
C LYS A 327 8.18 -21.34 4.93
N VAL A 328 9.46 -21.64 4.76
CA VAL A 328 10.49 -21.36 5.78
C VAL A 328 10.64 -19.85 5.99
N SER A 329 10.70 -19.06 4.91
CA SER A 329 10.76 -17.61 5.00
C SER A 329 9.54 -17.00 5.71
N LEU A 330 8.32 -17.49 5.40
CA LEU A 330 7.09 -17.07 6.10
C LEU A 330 7.12 -17.45 7.59
N ALA A 331 7.61 -18.65 7.92
CA ALA A 331 7.69 -19.14 9.29
C ALA A 331 8.64 -18.33 10.18
N TYR A 332 9.71 -17.78 9.61
CA TYR A 332 10.61 -16.86 10.34
C TYR A 332 10.16 -15.40 10.26
N GLY A 333 9.67 -14.95 9.12
CA GLY A 333 9.27 -13.56 8.90
C GLY A 333 8.13 -13.12 9.80
N SER A 334 7.12 -13.94 9.98
CA SER A 334 5.96 -13.63 10.79
C SER A 334 6.29 -13.41 12.27
N PRO A 335 7.04 -14.30 12.97
CA PRO A 335 7.47 -14.05 14.34
C PRO A 335 8.42 -12.87 14.49
N VAL A 336 9.33 -12.64 13.52
CA VAL A 336 10.23 -11.47 13.52
C VAL A 336 9.42 -10.19 13.43
N SER A 337 8.40 -10.13 12.56
CA SER A 337 7.50 -9.00 12.46
C SER A 337 6.74 -8.76 13.78
N ALA A 338 6.19 -9.83 14.36
CA ALA A 338 5.51 -9.77 15.66
C ALA A 338 6.43 -9.27 16.78
N LEU A 339 7.68 -9.74 16.81
CA LEU A 339 8.69 -9.27 17.77
C LEU A 339 8.93 -7.76 17.63
N GLY A 340 9.04 -7.24 16.40
CA GLY A 340 9.18 -5.81 16.15
C GLY A 340 8.01 -4.99 16.72
N PHE A 341 6.78 -5.45 16.55
CA PHE A 341 5.60 -4.81 17.15
C PHE A 341 5.56 -4.91 18.68
N LEU A 342 5.99 -6.03 19.26
CA LEU A 342 6.11 -6.18 20.71
C LEU A 342 7.23 -5.29 21.28
N LEU A 343 8.32 -5.07 20.55
CA LEU A 343 9.34 -4.09 20.91
C LEU A 343 8.74 -2.67 20.92
N LEU A 344 7.98 -2.29 19.90
CA LEU A 344 7.28 -1.00 19.85
C LEU A 344 6.22 -0.85 20.94
N LEU A 345 5.62 -1.93 21.40
CA LEU A 345 4.69 -1.92 22.53
C LEU A 345 5.42 -1.64 23.85
N GLY A 346 6.55 -2.30 24.10
CA GLY A 346 7.28 -2.20 25.38
C GLY A 346 8.30 -1.07 25.42
N TYR A 347 8.91 -0.74 24.28
CA TYR A 347 10.01 0.20 24.17
C TYR A 347 9.77 1.16 23.01
N ARG A 348 9.30 2.40 23.31
CA ARG A 348 9.01 3.43 22.30
C ARG A 348 9.24 4.85 22.80
N TRP A 349 9.95 5.01 23.91
CA TRP A 349 10.10 6.29 24.59
C TRP A 349 11.25 7.13 24.09
N SER A 350 11.99 6.64 23.09
CA SER A 350 13.04 7.39 22.39
C SER A 350 12.96 7.16 20.87
N PRO A 351 13.50 8.07 20.05
CA PRO A 351 13.60 7.85 18.60
C PRO A 351 14.36 6.56 18.23
N LEU A 352 15.36 6.19 19.02
CA LEU A 352 16.14 4.96 18.81
C LEU A 352 15.29 3.70 19.03
N ASP A 353 14.42 3.71 20.04
CA ASP A 353 13.50 2.59 20.31
C ASP A 353 12.57 2.37 19.11
N LEU A 354 12.01 3.47 18.55
CA LEU A 354 11.18 3.42 17.35
C LEU A 354 11.96 2.90 16.15
N MET A 355 13.22 3.33 15.97
CA MET A 355 14.09 2.85 14.88
C MET A 355 14.35 1.34 14.99
N VAL A 356 14.66 0.84 16.20
CA VAL A 356 14.94 -0.58 16.45
C VAL A 356 13.67 -1.41 16.22
N GLY A 357 12.55 -1.02 16.82
CA GLY A 357 11.28 -1.73 16.66
C GLY A 357 10.82 -1.74 15.20
N SER A 358 10.94 -0.61 14.49
CA SER A 358 10.62 -0.49 13.07
C SER A 358 11.53 -1.35 12.20
N LEU A 359 12.84 -1.39 12.47
CA LEU A 359 13.81 -2.24 11.76
C LEU A 359 13.42 -3.71 11.88
N VAL A 360 13.13 -4.19 13.08
CA VAL A 360 12.78 -5.59 13.33
C VAL A 360 11.44 -5.92 12.67
N ALA A 361 10.42 -5.07 12.85
CA ALA A 361 9.12 -5.27 12.21
C ALA A 361 9.24 -5.26 10.68
N GLY A 362 9.95 -4.29 10.10
CA GLY A 362 10.18 -4.16 8.66
C GLY A 362 10.95 -5.35 8.07
N THR A 363 11.96 -5.86 8.79
CA THR A 363 12.68 -7.08 8.40
C THR A 363 11.72 -8.27 8.32
N GLY A 364 10.84 -8.45 9.33
CA GLY A 364 9.83 -9.49 9.31
C GLY A 364 8.84 -9.34 8.16
N ILE A 365 8.40 -8.11 7.87
CA ILE A 365 7.50 -7.81 6.75
C ILE A 365 8.12 -8.24 5.41
N VAL A 366 9.38 -7.94 5.16
CA VAL A 366 10.05 -8.33 3.90
C VAL A 366 10.21 -9.84 3.79
N LEU A 367 10.54 -10.53 4.90
CA LEU A 367 10.57 -11.99 4.98
C LEU A 367 9.22 -12.65 4.66
N VAL A 368 8.10 -11.91 4.77
CA VAL A 368 6.76 -12.34 4.37
C VAL A 368 6.46 -11.95 2.92
N LEU A 369 6.74 -10.72 2.50
CA LEU A 369 6.32 -10.18 1.19
C LEU A 369 7.01 -10.87 0.02
N ILE A 370 8.29 -11.20 0.13
CA ILE A 370 9.04 -11.82 -0.98
C ILE A 370 8.57 -13.23 -1.27
N PRO A 371 8.43 -14.13 -0.27
CA PRO A 371 7.98 -15.49 -0.53
C PRO A 371 6.54 -15.56 -1.07
N ILE A 372 5.62 -14.68 -0.68
CA ILE A 372 4.25 -14.73 -1.19
C ILE A 372 4.19 -14.44 -2.70
N VAL A 373 5.01 -13.51 -3.20
CA VAL A 373 5.11 -13.23 -4.64
C VAL A 373 5.73 -14.43 -5.37
N ASN A 374 6.76 -15.04 -4.79
CA ASN A 374 7.41 -16.22 -5.35
C ASN A 374 6.48 -17.45 -5.37
N MET A 375 5.70 -17.67 -4.30
CA MET A 375 4.71 -18.75 -4.23
C MET A 375 3.70 -18.67 -5.38
N VAL A 376 3.19 -17.48 -5.67
CA VAL A 376 2.28 -17.28 -6.80
C VAL A 376 2.98 -17.59 -8.11
N ALA A 377 4.18 -17.03 -8.34
CA ALA A 377 4.90 -17.18 -9.60
C ALA A 377 5.24 -18.64 -9.94
N VAL A 378 5.59 -19.45 -8.92
CA VAL A 378 5.97 -20.87 -9.12
C VAL A 378 4.77 -21.82 -9.17
N SER A 379 3.66 -21.45 -8.49
CA SER A 379 2.48 -22.33 -8.41
C SER A 379 1.49 -22.15 -9.56
N MET A 380 1.77 -21.23 -10.51
CA MET A 380 0.89 -20.95 -11.64
C MET A 380 1.52 -21.34 -12.98
N PRO A 381 0.69 -21.71 -13.98
CA PRO A 381 1.16 -21.88 -15.35
C PRO A 381 1.82 -20.57 -15.86
N ALA A 382 2.88 -20.72 -16.67
CA ALA A 382 3.67 -19.58 -17.14
C ALA A 382 2.85 -18.50 -17.86
N GLU A 383 1.80 -18.89 -18.59
CA GLU A 383 0.86 -17.99 -19.26
C GLU A 383 -0.02 -17.19 -18.30
N ASP A 384 -0.26 -17.69 -17.09
CA ASP A 384 -1.20 -17.12 -16.12
C ASP A 384 -0.51 -16.45 -14.91
N VAL A 385 0.82 -16.50 -14.82
CA VAL A 385 1.60 -15.89 -13.70
C VAL A 385 1.24 -14.41 -13.51
N SER A 386 1.07 -13.65 -14.59
CA SER A 386 0.70 -12.24 -14.51
C SER A 386 -0.66 -12.02 -13.85
N VAL A 387 -1.63 -12.89 -14.13
CA VAL A 387 -2.96 -12.86 -13.51
C VAL A 387 -2.86 -13.15 -12.02
N GLY A 388 -2.08 -14.18 -11.64
CA GLY A 388 -1.86 -14.52 -10.24
C GLY A 388 -1.18 -13.43 -9.43
N LEU A 389 -0.14 -12.80 -10.00
CA LEU A 389 0.54 -11.67 -9.36
C LEU A 389 -0.36 -10.44 -9.25
N GLY A 390 -1.21 -10.18 -10.26
CA GLY A 390 -2.24 -9.15 -10.20
C GLY A 390 -3.25 -9.40 -9.08
N MET A 391 -3.72 -10.64 -8.94
CA MET A 391 -4.61 -11.07 -7.86
C MET A 391 -3.94 -10.89 -6.48
N ASN A 392 -2.68 -11.31 -6.32
CA ASN A 392 -1.95 -11.12 -5.07
C ASN A 392 -1.77 -9.63 -4.73
N THR A 393 -1.49 -8.81 -5.72
CA THR A 393 -1.37 -7.36 -5.56
C THR A 393 -2.69 -6.74 -5.10
N LEU A 394 -3.82 -7.19 -5.66
CA LEU A 394 -5.16 -6.74 -5.25
C LEU A 394 -5.41 -7.09 -3.77
N PHE A 395 -5.21 -8.33 -3.35
CA PHE A 395 -5.38 -8.73 -1.94
C PHE A 395 -4.49 -7.91 -1.00
N ARG A 396 -3.23 -7.70 -1.35
CA ARG A 396 -2.29 -6.92 -0.55
C ARG A 396 -2.71 -5.46 -0.41
N PHE A 397 -3.18 -4.81 -1.48
CA PHE A 397 -3.64 -3.42 -1.41
C PHE A 397 -4.99 -3.28 -0.71
N LEU A 398 -5.89 -4.27 -0.82
CA LEU A 398 -7.10 -4.31 -0.01
C LEU A 398 -6.75 -4.34 1.48
N GLY A 399 -5.79 -5.19 1.86
CA GLY A 399 -5.25 -5.19 3.23
C GLY A 399 -4.62 -3.86 3.63
N ALA A 400 -3.76 -3.33 2.75
CA ALA A 400 -3.10 -2.05 2.97
C ALA A 400 -4.09 -0.90 3.19
N ALA A 401 -5.25 -0.91 2.53
CA ALA A 401 -6.30 0.09 2.71
C ALA A 401 -7.02 -0.01 4.08
N VAL A 402 -7.05 -1.20 4.68
CA VAL A 402 -7.62 -1.41 6.03
C VAL A 402 -6.70 -0.84 7.12
N GLY A 403 -5.37 -0.92 6.93
CA GLY A 403 -4.39 -0.52 7.95
C GLY A 403 -4.59 0.91 8.48
N PRO A 404 -4.62 1.95 7.62
CA PRO A 404 -4.87 3.33 8.04
C PRO A 404 -6.18 3.50 8.81
N VAL A 405 -7.25 2.87 8.32
CA VAL A 405 -8.57 2.91 8.96
C VAL A 405 -8.54 2.27 10.35
N ALA A 406 -7.88 1.11 10.50
CA ALA A 406 -7.76 0.45 11.79
C ALA A 406 -7.03 1.35 12.82
N VAL A 407 -5.94 2.01 12.43
CA VAL A 407 -5.22 2.94 13.30
C VAL A 407 -6.09 4.15 13.66
N ALA A 408 -6.79 4.75 12.68
CA ALA A 408 -7.67 5.89 12.92
C ALA A 408 -8.82 5.54 13.88
N THR A 409 -9.46 4.38 13.67
CA THR A 409 -10.53 3.87 14.56
C THR A 409 -10.03 3.74 16.01
N LEU A 410 -8.83 3.15 16.21
CA LEU A 410 -8.24 3.04 17.54
C LEU A 410 -7.92 4.41 18.16
N MET A 411 -7.43 5.37 17.35
CA MET A 411 -7.17 6.74 17.82
C MET A 411 -8.45 7.48 18.21
N THR A 412 -9.57 7.16 17.58
CA THR A 412 -10.88 7.74 17.90
C THR A 412 -11.54 7.08 19.10
N ASP A 413 -11.45 5.75 19.23
CA ASP A 413 -12.03 5.02 20.36
C ASP A 413 -11.24 5.27 21.67
N TYR A 414 -9.91 5.46 21.55
CA TYR A 414 -9.03 5.69 22.70
C TYR A 414 -8.44 7.10 22.64
N GLN A 415 -9.23 8.09 23.09
CA GLN A 415 -8.80 9.49 23.20
C GLN A 415 -8.38 9.86 24.60
N SER A 416 -7.42 10.77 24.72
CA SER A 416 -7.04 11.47 25.93
C SER A 416 -7.60 12.89 25.93
N PHE A 417 -7.93 13.37 27.12
CA PHE A 417 -8.37 14.73 27.35
C PHE A 417 -7.31 15.44 28.18
N ASP A 418 -6.77 16.53 27.66
CA ASP A 418 -5.85 17.37 28.42
C ASP A 418 -6.58 18.64 28.89
N VAL A 419 -6.31 19.10 30.12
CA VAL A 419 -6.93 20.28 30.69
C VAL A 419 -5.88 21.37 30.85
N LEU A 420 -5.90 22.33 29.93
CA LEU A 420 -5.08 23.54 30.04
C LEU A 420 -5.74 24.51 31.04
N ARG A 421 -5.05 24.79 32.14
CA ARG A 421 -5.47 25.81 33.12
C ARG A 421 -4.77 27.14 32.79
N LEU A 422 -5.51 28.06 32.21
CA LEU A 422 -5.04 29.41 31.88
C LEU A 422 -5.86 30.44 32.68
N GLY A 423 -5.23 31.04 33.71
CA GLY A 423 -5.82 32.18 34.41
C GLY A 423 -7.16 31.92 35.09
N GLY A 424 -7.45 30.69 35.54
CA GLY A 424 -8.71 30.28 36.15
C GLY A 424 -9.76 29.72 35.18
N MET A 425 -9.48 29.70 33.90
CA MET A 425 -10.26 28.94 32.86
C MET A 425 -9.64 27.58 32.66
N GLU A 426 -10.48 26.55 32.66
CA GLU A 426 -10.10 25.18 32.25
C GLU A 426 -10.52 24.99 30.80
N LEU A 427 -9.54 24.88 29.91
CA LEU A 427 -9.75 24.53 28.49
C LEU A 427 -9.47 23.04 28.34
N VAL A 428 -10.49 22.27 28.04
CA VAL A 428 -10.35 20.84 27.72
C VAL A 428 -9.90 20.71 26.26
N ILE A 429 -8.68 20.24 26.06
CA ILE A 429 -8.19 19.83 24.72
C ILE A 429 -8.61 18.38 24.55
N SER A 430 -9.57 18.13 23.66
CA SER A 430 -10.02 16.79 23.29
C SER A 430 -9.37 16.38 21.97
N GLY A 431 -9.28 15.04 21.74
CA GLY A 431 -8.89 14.50 20.44
C GLY A 431 -7.43 14.10 20.30
N LEU A 432 -6.64 14.13 21.38
CA LEU A 432 -5.31 13.52 21.37
C LEU A 432 -5.43 11.99 21.50
N PRO A 433 -4.69 11.20 20.69
CA PRO A 433 -4.67 9.75 20.86
C PRO A 433 -4.11 9.39 22.25
N ALA A 434 -4.83 8.56 22.98
CA ALA A 434 -4.32 8.03 24.24
C ALA A 434 -3.18 7.02 23.99
N PRO A 435 -2.26 6.78 24.94
CA PRO A 435 -1.25 5.74 24.85
C PRO A 435 -1.84 4.37 24.50
N ALA A 436 -3.04 4.06 25.00
CA ALA A 436 -3.77 2.83 24.70
C ALA A 436 -4.10 2.66 23.21
N ALA A 437 -4.33 3.73 22.45
CA ALA A 437 -4.54 3.64 20.99
C ALA A 437 -3.32 3.03 20.29
N PHE A 438 -2.13 3.43 20.71
CA PHE A 438 -0.87 2.90 20.17
C PHE A 438 -0.60 1.48 20.68
N ASP A 439 -0.91 1.19 21.96
CA ASP A 439 -0.79 -0.16 22.53
C ASP A 439 -1.62 -1.16 21.72
N TYR A 440 -2.89 -0.86 21.50
CA TYR A 440 -3.77 -1.72 20.70
C TYR A 440 -3.33 -1.80 19.24
N THR A 441 -2.83 -0.72 18.66
CA THR A 441 -2.27 -0.74 17.30
C THR A 441 -1.15 -1.78 17.20
N PHE A 442 -0.18 -1.77 18.10
CA PHE A 442 0.94 -2.70 18.07
C PHE A 442 0.57 -4.12 18.49
N ILE A 443 -0.37 -4.30 19.43
CA ILE A 443 -0.90 -5.62 19.81
C ILE A 443 -1.62 -6.27 18.63
N ILE A 444 -2.52 -5.55 17.95
CA ILE A 444 -3.27 -6.06 16.81
C ILE A 444 -2.30 -6.38 15.67
N ALA A 445 -1.34 -5.51 15.38
CA ALA A 445 -0.34 -5.75 14.34
C ALA A 445 0.53 -6.99 14.64
N ALA A 446 0.91 -7.20 15.91
CA ALA A 446 1.62 -8.40 16.34
C ALA A 446 0.74 -9.65 16.18
N ALA A 447 -0.53 -9.59 16.59
CA ALA A 447 -1.48 -10.69 16.42
C ALA A 447 -1.70 -11.04 14.95
N LEU A 448 -1.85 -10.05 14.07
CA LEU A 448 -1.96 -10.25 12.62
C LEU A 448 -0.68 -10.86 12.02
N SER A 449 0.50 -10.47 12.53
CA SER A 449 1.76 -11.09 12.12
C SER A 449 1.79 -12.57 12.50
N ILE A 450 1.33 -12.94 13.70
CA ILE A 450 1.20 -14.35 14.11
C ILE A 450 0.12 -15.09 13.32
N ALA A 451 -1.00 -14.42 12.99
CA ALA A 451 -1.99 -15.01 12.07
C ALA A 451 -1.39 -15.33 10.70
N THR A 452 -0.47 -14.48 10.21
CA THR A 452 0.28 -14.73 8.96
C THR A 452 1.16 -15.99 9.08
N LEU A 453 1.75 -16.28 10.27
CA LEU A 453 2.44 -17.53 10.51
C LEU A 453 1.50 -18.74 10.35
N ALA A 454 0.32 -18.69 10.99
CA ALA A 454 -0.66 -19.77 10.89
C ALA A 454 -1.10 -20.00 9.43
N ILE A 455 -1.33 -18.94 8.66
CA ILE A 455 -1.61 -18.99 7.22
C ILE A 455 -0.42 -19.62 6.48
N GLY A 456 0.80 -19.18 6.75
CA GLY A 456 2.02 -19.67 6.10
C GLY A 456 2.32 -21.14 6.38
N LEU A 457 1.95 -21.66 7.55
CA LEU A 457 2.08 -23.10 7.89
C LEU A 457 1.20 -23.98 6.99
N ALA A 458 0.13 -23.43 6.44
CA ALA A 458 -0.70 -24.14 5.45
C ALA A 458 -0.04 -24.21 4.06
N ALA A 459 1.05 -23.50 3.78
CA ALA A 459 1.76 -23.59 2.51
C ALA A 459 2.40 -24.96 2.30
N GLU A 460 2.47 -25.37 1.04
CA GLU A 460 3.37 -26.45 0.60
C GLU A 460 4.76 -25.86 0.36
N ASN A 461 5.77 -26.47 0.98
CA ASN A 461 7.14 -26.03 0.75
C ASN A 461 7.69 -26.64 -0.53
N TYR A 462 8.50 -25.88 -1.25
CA TYR A 462 9.26 -26.33 -2.40
C TYR A 462 10.62 -25.64 -2.40
N VAL A 463 11.63 -26.34 -2.90
CA VAL A 463 13.00 -25.84 -3.03
C VAL A 463 13.36 -25.83 -4.51
N LEU A 464 13.68 -24.67 -5.06
CA LEU A 464 13.95 -24.50 -6.49
C LEU A 464 15.32 -25.05 -6.93
N GLY A 465 16.19 -25.35 -5.98
CA GLY A 465 17.56 -25.82 -6.22
C GLY A 465 17.79 -27.32 -5.97
N SER A 466 16.76 -28.12 -5.68
CA SER A 466 16.90 -29.57 -5.59
C SER A 466 16.84 -30.17 -7.00
N PRO A 467 17.81 -31.05 -7.40
CA PRO A 467 17.81 -31.72 -8.71
C PRO A 467 16.61 -32.61 -8.89
#